data_5570196f0b32a22948de286f6969495f
#
_entry.id   5570196f0b32a22948de286f6969495f
#
_cell.length_a   1.000
_cell.length_b   1.000
_cell.length_c   1.000
_cell.angle_alpha   90.00
_cell.angle_beta   90.00
_cell.angle_gamma   90.00
#
_symmetry.space_group_name_H-M   'P 1'
#
loop_
_entity.id
_entity.type
_entity.pdbx_description
1 polymer ?
#
loop_
_entity_poly.entity_id
_entity_poly.type
_entity_poly.pdbx_seq_one_letter_code
_entity_poly.pdbx_strand_id
1 'polypeptide(L)'
;MKPILYFAHWCPDTAPFLAELERLGVAFDECDITKGGSTLKPFLRLRDQHPAFDDAKANGYIGIPALLLEGDKVVLDSAELEGIFG
;
A
#
# COMPACT_ATOMS: atom_id res chain seq x y z
N MET A 1 2.03 -7.94 -13.84
CA MET A 1 1.56 -8.21 -12.46
C MET A 1 0.52 -7.16 -12.08
N LYS A 2 -0.55 -7.59 -11.47
CA LYS A 2 -1.56 -6.67 -10.96
C LYS A 2 -1.04 -6.02 -9.68
N PRO A 3 -1.22 -4.70 -9.49
CA PRO A 3 -0.80 -4.06 -8.23
C PRO A 3 -1.46 -4.71 -7.02
N ILE A 4 -0.76 -4.72 -5.90
CA ILE A 4 -1.26 -5.26 -4.63
C ILE A 4 -1.36 -4.12 -3.63
N LEU A 5 -2.56 -3.91 -3.09
CA LEU A 5 -2.78 -2.91 -2.04
C LEU A 5 -2.75 -3.58 -0.67
N TYR A 6 -1.74 -3.26 0.12
CA TYR A 6 -1.65 -3.66 1.53
C TYR A 6 -2.30 -2.60 2.38
N PHE A 7 -3.30 -2.98 3.17
CA PHE A 7 -4.08 -2.02 3.95
C PHE A 7 -4.65 -2.65 5.21
N ALA A 8 -5.20 -1.82 6.10
CA ALA A 8 -6.04 -2.27 7.19
C ALA A 8 -7.40 -1.59 7.05
N HIS A 9 -8.48 -2.35 7.11
CA HIS A 9 -9.82 -1.82 6.88
C HIS A 9 -10.23 -0.73 7.88
N TRP A 10 -9.62 -0.72 9.06
CA TRP A 10 -9.88 0.27 10.11
C TRP A 10 -8.99 1.51 10.01
N CYS A 11 -7.99 1.51 9.12
CA CYS A 11 -7.08 2.65 8.99
C CYS A 11 -7.77 3.82 8.28
N PRO A 12 -7.77 5.03 8.86
CA PRO A 12 -8.47 6.17 8.26
C PRO A 12 -7.92 6.60 6.91
N ASP A 13 -6.65 6.29 6.62
CA ASP A 13 -6.03 6.65 5.35
C ASP A 13 -6.39 5.70 4.21
N THR A 14 -7.00 4.54 4.52
CA THR A 14 -7.37 3.54 3.52
C THR A 14 -8.46 4.06 2.58
N ALA A 15 -9.50 4.69 3.12
CA ALA A 15 -10.63 5.15 2.31
C ALA A 15 -10.24 6.18 1.25
N PRO A 16 -9.45 7.24 1.56
CA PRO A 16 -8.99 8.16 0.52
C PRO A 16 -8.13 7.50 -0.55
N PHE A 17 -7.29 6.53 -0.15
CA PHE A 17 -6.43 5.81 -1.09
C PHE A 17 -7.26 4.97 -2.05
N LEU A 18 -8.25 4.23 -1.53
CA LEU A 18 -9.17 3.44 -2.34
C LEU A 18 -9.98 4.33 -3.29
N ALA A 19 -10.47 5.46 -2.82
CA ALA A 19 -11.24 6.38 -3.63
C ALA A 19 -10.42 6.89 -4.82
N GLU A 20 -9.14 7.19 -4.60
CA GLU A 20 -8.27 7.66 -5.68
C GLU A 20 -8.00 6.54 -6.70
N LEU A 21 -7.77 5.30 -6.25
CA LEU A 21 -7.60 4.17 -7.16
C LEU A 21 -8.85 3.95 -8.02
N GLU A 22 -10.04 4.07 -7.43
CA GLU A 22 -11.29 3.96 -8.17
C GLU A 22 -11.45 5.08 -9.18
N ARG A 23 -11.14 6.32 -8.78
CA ARG A 23 -11.22 7.48 -9.68
C ARG A 23 -10.34 7.30 -10.90
N LEU A 24 -9.16 6.72 -10.71
CA LEU A 24 -8.18 6.49 -11.79
C LEU A 24 -8.44 5.20 -12.58
N GLY A 25 -9.43 4.41 -12.19
CA GLY A 25 -9.76 3.17 -12.87
C GLY A 25 -8.71 2.07 -12.75
N VAL A 26 -7.96 2.06 -11.64
CA VAL A 26 -6.88 1.10 -11.43
C VAL A 26 -7.43 -0.22 -10.90
N ALA A 27 -7.10 -1.33 -11.57
CA ALA A 27 -7.39 -2.67 -11.08
C ALA A 27 -6.24 -3.11 -10.16
N PHE A 28 -6.58 -3.67 -9.00
CA PHE A 28 -5.58 -4.10 -8.02
C PHE A 28 -6.13 -5.24 -7.17
N ASP A 29 -5.22 -5.99 -6.55
CA ASP A 29 -5.59 -7.01 -5.56
C ASP A 29 -5.53 -6.40 -4.17
N GLU A 30 -6.52 -6.73 -3.33
CA GLU A 30 -6.59 -6.26 -1.96
C GLU A 30 -5.94 -7.24 -1.00
N CYS A 31 -5.14 -6.72 -0.06
CA CYS A 31 -4.51 -7.53 0.98
C CYS A 31 -4.65 -6.82 2.32
N ASP A 32 -5.69 -7.18 3.08
CA ASP A 32 -5.87 -6.63 4.43
C ASP A 32 -4.93 -7.34 5.39
N ILE A 33 -3.92 -6.61 5.88
CA ILE A 33 -2.86 -7.16 6.71
C ILE A 33 -3.37 -7.61 8.09
N THR A 34 -4.59 -7.24 8.45
CA THR A 34 -5.19 -7.62 9.74
C THR A 34 -6.02 -8.91 9.67
N LYS A 35 -6.12 -9.52 8.48
CA LYS A 35 -6.88 -10.76 8.30
C LYS A 35 -6.18 -12.01 8.86
N GLY A 36 -4.86 -11.96 9.03
CA GLY A 36 -4.11 -13.08 9.58
C GLY A 36 -2.64 -13.03 9.20
N GLY A 37 -1.88 -14.03 9.65
CA GLY A 37 -0.45 -14.10 9.39
C GLY A 37 -0.10 -14.24 7.90
N SER A 38 -0.95 -14.92 7.13
CA SER A 38 -0.72 -15.11 5.69
C SER A 38 -0.81 -13.80 4.91
N THR A 39 -1.52 -12.79 5.42
CA THR A 39 -1.60 -11.47 4.78
C THR A 39 -0.62 -10.48 5.40
N LEU A 40 -0.30 -10.65 6.69
CA LEU A 40 0.62 -9.76 7.41
C LEU A 40 2.09 -10.01 7.05
N LYS A 41 2.50 -11.28 6.99
CA LYS A 41 3.91 -11.62 6.77
C LYS A 41 4.49 -11.10 5.46
N PRO A 42 3.80 -11.21 4.31
CA PRO A 42 4.32 -10.64 3.07
C PRO A 42 4.52 -9.14 3.16
N PHE A 43 3.60 -8.45 3.83
CA PHE A 43 3.71 -7.00 4.04
C PHE A 43 4.93 -6.66 4.91
N LEU A 44 5.15 -7.39 6.00
CA LEU A 44 6.29 -7.13 6.88
C LEU A 44 7.62 -7.34 6.16
N ARG A 45 7.72 -8.36 5.32
CA ARG A 45 8.94 -8.58 4.52
C ARG A 45 9.20 -7.40 3.59
N LEU A 46 8.15 -6.90 2.93
CA LEU A 46 8.27 -5.74 2.06
C LEU A 46 8.69 -4.51 2.86
N ARG A 47 8.02 -4.24 3.98
CA ARG A 47 8.29 -3.09 4.84
C ARG A 47 9.73 -3.09 5.34
N ASP A 48 10.23 -4.25 5.76
CA ASP A 48 11.55 -4.35 6.35
C ASP A 48 12.69 -4.16 5.34
N GLN A 49 12.44 -4.42 4.06
CA GLN A 49 13.47 -4.44 3.04
C GLN A 49 13.40 -3.28 2.05
N HIS A 50 12.21 -2.71 1.87
CA HIS A 50 12.01 -1.70 0.83
C HIS A 50 12.27 -0.29 1.37
N PRO A 51 13.09 0.54 0.68
CA PRO A 51 13.44 1.89 1.17
C PRO A 51 12.24 2.86 1.23
N ALA A 52 11.15 2.58 0.52
CA ALA A 52 9.95 3.42 0.59
C ALA A 52 9.36 3.50 2.00
N PHE A 53 9.65 2.51 2.85
CA PHE A 53 9.14 2.45 4.21
C PHE A 53 10.10 3.03 5.26
N ASP A 54 11.22 3.61 4.85
CA ASP A 54 12.23 4.11 5.78
C ASP A 54 11.65 5.17 6.72
N ASP A 55 10.88 6.12 6.21
CA ASP A 55 10.23 7.15 7.02
C ASP A 55 9.22 6.54 7.99
N ALA A 56 8.42 5.59 7.53
CA ALA A 56 7.42 4.92 8.35
C ALA A 56 8.10 4.19 9.51
N LYS A 57 9.18 3.47 9.22
CA LYS A 57 9.95 2.76 10.26
C LYS A 57 10.58 3.72 11.27
N ALA A 58 11.15 4.82 10.78
CA ALA A 58 11.79 5.81 11.65
C ALA A 58 10.79 6.48 12.59
N ASN A 59 9.55 6.67 12.14
CA ASN A 59 8.50 7.34 12.90
C ASN A 59 7.55 6.39 13.64
N GLY A 60 7.79 5.08 13.55
CA GLY A 60 6.94 4.09 14.20
C GLY A 60 5.58 3.88 13.53
N TYR A 61 5.43 4.23 12.27
CA TYR A 61 4.20 4.00 11.51
C TYR A 61 4.23 2.62 10.86
N ILE A 62 3.05 2.06 10.62
CA ILE A 62 2.93 0.77 9.94
C ILE A 62 3.37 0.90 8.47
N GLY A 63 3.01 1.99 7.80
CA GLY A 63 3.30 2.20 6.39
C GLY A 63 2.17 1.75 5.48
N ILE A 64 0.93 1.84 5.93
CA ILE A 64 -0.25 1.51 5.14
C ILE A 64 -1.15 2.75 4.99
N PRO A 65 -1.96 2.81 3.93
CA PRO A 65 -2.00 1.87 2.80
C PRO A 65 -0.73 1.94 1.95
N ALA A 66 -0.35 0.81 1.39
CA ALA A 66 0.84 0.71 0.53
C ALA A 66 0.48 -0.06 -0.74
N LEU A 67 0.70 0.55 -1.91
CA LEU A 67 0.44 -0.08 -3.19
C LEU A 67 1.76 -0.55 -3.80
N LEU A 68 1.90 -1.87 -3.94
CA LEU A 68 3.06 -2.49 -4.57
C LEU A 68 2.82 -2.63 -6.06
N LEU A 69 3.67 -2.00 -6.86
CA LEU A 69 3.62 -2.04 -8.31
C LEU A 69 4.67 -3.00 -8.85
N GLU A 70 4.53 -3.36 -10.12
CA GLU A 70 5.53 -4.14 -10.82
C GLU A 70 6.87 -3.42 -10.79
N GLY A 71 7.98 -4.18 -10.66
CA GLY A 71 9.31 -3.61 -10.56
C GLY A 71 9.66 -3.09 -9.17
N ASP A 72 9.00 -3.59 -8.14
CA ASP A 72 9.25 -3.25 -6.72
C ASP A 72 9.03 -1.77 -6.38
N LYS A 73 8.22 -1.07 -7.15
CA LYS A 73 7.85 0.29 -6.81
C LYS A 73 6.71 0.27 -5.79
N VAL A 74 6.82 1.08 -4.74
CA VAL A 74 5.80 1.19 -3.69
C VAL A 74 5.29 2.62 -3.61
N VAL A 75 3.98 2.78 -3.55
CA VAL A 75 3.33 4.08 -3.38
C VAL A 75 2.63 4.12 -2.04
N LEU A 76 2.98 5.08 -1.20
CA LEU A 76 2.40 5.26 0.13
C LEU A 76 1.46 6.46 0.22
N ASP A 77 1.57 7.40 -0.71
CA ASP A 77 0.77 8.63 -0.72
C ASP A 77 -0.20 8.60 -1.90
N SER A 78 -1.49 8.75 -1.60
CA SER A 78 -2.52 8.77 -2.65
C SER A 78 -2.33 9.90 -3.66
N ALA A 79 -1.69 11.00 -3.24
CA ALA A 79 -1.40 12.13 -4.14
C ALA A 79 -0.44 11.75 -5.28
N GLU A 80 0.36 10.69 -5.11
CA GLU A 80 1.29 10.23 -6.15
C GLU A 80 0.62 9.37 -7.22
N LEU A 81 -0.57 8.85 -6.94
CA LEU A 81 -1.25 7.92 -7.86
C LEU A 81 -1.60 8.56 -9.19
N GLU A 82 -2.02 9.80 -9.18
CA GLU A 82 -2.38 10.50 -10.42
C GLU A 82 -1.19 10.62 -11.36
N GLY A 83 0.00 10.87 -10.85
CA GLY A 83 1.21 10.94 -11.66
C GLY A 83 1.63 9.62 -12.28
N ILE A 84 1.16 8.50 -11.71
CA ILE A 84 1.49 7.15 -12.16
C ILE A 84 0.44 6.61 -13.12
N PHE A 85 -0.85 6.79 -12.79
CA PHE A 85 -1.97 6.17 -13.50
C PHE A 85 -2.85 7.18 -14.24
N GLY A 86 -2.72 8.45 -13.93
CA GLY A 86 -3.53 9.53 -14.50
C GLY A 86 -3.08 9.99 -15.91
#